data_ab46977a745bcacff1f852386e8baeec
#
_entry.id   ab46977a745bcacff1f852386e8baeec
#
_cell.length_a   1.000
_cell.length_b   1.000
_cell.length_c   1.000
_cell.angle_alpha   90.00
_cell.angle_beta   90.00
_cell.angle_gamma   90.00
#
_symmetry.space_group_name_H-M   'P 1'
#
loop_
_entity.id
_entity.type
_entity.pdbx_description
1 polymer ?
#
loop_
_entity_poly.entity_id
_entity_poly.type
_entity_poly.pdbx_seq_one_letter_code
_entity_poly.pdbx_strand_id
1 'polypeptide(L)'
;MRDFTIDLVWAKLQLAFSAIGGWLGYFLGGVDGLMTARIIFMVTDYVTGLMCAIVDKQLSSRVGFKGLFKKMLIVILVGIAHIVDMHVVGTGEALRSAVICFYLSNEGVSLLENAAHLGLPIPEKLKAILAQLHNREEAPKVEEGAVDG
;
A
#
# COMPACT_ATOMS: atom_id res chain seq x y z
N MET A 1 -8.78 27.95 -35.04
CA MET A 1 -9.59 26.73 -34.87
C MET A 1 -8.83 25.58 -34.20
N ARG A 2 -7.55 25.31 -34.52
CA ARG A 2 -6.74 24.28 -33.87
C ARG A 2 -6.52 24.55 -32.38
N ASP A 3 -6.24 25.78 -32.00
CA ASP A 3 -5.96 26.14 -30.59
C ASP A 3 -7.21 25.97 -29.71
N PHE A 4 -8.37 26.38 -30.19
CA PHE A 4 -9.64 26.17 -29.44
C PHE A 4 -10.01 24.72 -29.20
N THR A 5 -9.71 23.80 -30.12
CA THR A 5 -9.94 22.37 -29.94
C THR A 5 -8.95 21.77 -28.93
N ILE A 6 -7.70 22.23 -28.90
CA ILE A 6 -6.70 21.81 -27.93
C ILE A 6 -7.09 22.28 -26.54
N ASP A 7 -7.50 23.52 -26.37
CA ASP A 7 -7.93 24.09 -25.09
C ASP A 7 -9.18 23.36 -24.53
N LEU A 8 -10.12 23.02 -25.42
CA LEU A 8 -11.31 22.25 -25.03
C LEU A 8 -10.96 20.82 -24.57
N VAL A 9 -10.01 20.16 -25.24
CA VAL A 9 -9.53 18.85 -24.85
C VAL A 9 -8.83 18.90 -23.49
N TRP A 10 -7.95 19.90 -23.29
CA TRP A 10 -7.29 20.12 -22.01
C TRP A 10 -8.28 20.37 -20.87
N ALA A 11 -9.29 21.22 -21.08
CA ALA A 11 -10.33 21.50 -20.09
C ALA A 11 -11.12 20.23 -19.71
N LYS A 12 -11.47 19.40 -20.70
CA LYS A 12 -12.15 18.12 -20.45
C LYS A 12 -11.27 17.12 -19.68
N LEU A 13 -9.99 17.04 -20.01
CA LEU A 13 -9.02 16.21 -19.27
C LEU A 13 -8.87 16.68 -17.83
N GLN A 14 -8.70 17.98 -17.59
CA GLN A 14 -8.64 18.55 -16.25
C GLN A 14 -9.90 18.25 -15.44
N LEU A 15 -11.08 18.39 -16.04
CA LEU A 15 -12.36 18.09 -15.39
C LEU A 15 -12.45 16.60 -15.02
N ALA A 16 -12.06 15.70 -15.93
CA ALA A 16 -12.06 14.26 -15.69
C ALA A 16 -11.09 13.88 -14.55
N PHE A 17 -9.86 14.41 -14.56
CA PHE A 17 -8.89 14.19 -13.49
C PHE A 17 -9.37 14.75 -12.15
N SER A 18 -9.99 15.93 -12.14
CA SER A 18 -10.55 16.54 -10.93
C SER A 18 -11.72 15.71 -10.37
N ALA A 19 -12.60 15.19 -11.22
CA ALA A 19 -13.70 14.35 -10.82
C ALA A 19 -13.21 13.01 -10.23
N ILE A 20 -12.25 12.36 -10.88
CA ILE A 20 -11.62 11.13 -10.38
C ILE A 20 -10.90 11.39 -9.05
N GLY A 21 -10.11 12.46 -8.97
CA GLY A 21 -9.39 12.84 -7.75
C GLY A 21 -10.35 13.16 -6.59
N GLY A 22 -11.44 13.89 -6.86
CA GLY A 22 -12.46 14.19 -5.87
C GLY A 22 -13.18 12.95 -5.37
N TRP A 23 -13.55 12.03 -6.28
CA TRP A 23 -14.15 10.75 -5.92
C TRP A 23 -13.21 9.87 -5.09
N LEU A 24 -11.93 9.75 -5.50
CA LEU A 24 -10.93 9.02 -4.75
C LEU A 24 -10.70 9.64 -3.37
N GLY A 25 -10.64 10.98 -3.28
CA GLY A 25 -10.52 11.67 -2.01
C GLY A 25 -11.69 11.38 -1.07
N TYR A 26 -12.92 11.41 -1.58
CA TYR A 26 -14.11 11.01 -0.83
C TYR A 26 -14.05 9.54 -0.40
N PHE A 27 -13.73 8.62 -1.31
CA PHE A 27 -13.65 7.19 -1.06
C PHE A 27 -12.59 6.84 0.00
N LEU A 28 -11.47 7.53 0.02
CA LEU A 28 -10.35 7.28 0.94
C LEU A 28 -10.47 8.03 2.28
N GLY A 29 -11.47 8.90 2.45
CA GLY A 29 -11.62 9.72 3.65
C GLY A 29 -10.70 10.94 3.69
N GLY A 30 -10.26 11.41 2.52
CA GLY A 30 -9.34 12.54 2.41
C GLY A 30 -7.87 12.17 2.50
N VAL A 31 -7.01 13.17 2.26
CA VAL A 31 -5.54 13.03 2.32
C VAL A 31 -5.06 13.75 3.58
N ASP A 32 -5.13 13.06 4.70
CA ASP A 32 -4.58 13.49 5.98
C ASP A 32 -3.10 13.09 6.16
N GLY A 33 -2.51 13.38 7.31
CA GLY A 33 -1.12 13.03 7.62
C GLY A 33 -0.86 11.52 7.59
N LEU A 34 -1.83 10.72 8.04
CA LEU A 34 -1.73 9.27 8.08
C LEU A 34 -1.77 8.67 6.65
N MET A 35 -2.68 9.17 5.81
CA MET A 35 -2.76 8.78 4.40
C MET A 35 -1.53 9.24 3.62
N THR A 36 -1.01 10.44 3.91
CA THR A 36 0.23 10.94 3.32
C THR A 36 1.41 10.03 3.64
N ALA A 37 1.60 9.68 4.92
CA ALA A 37 2.62 8.73 5.35
C ALA A 37 2.46 7.39 4.62
N ARG A 38 1.23 6.88 4.53
CA ARG A 38 0.90 5.64 3.83
C ARG A 38 1.34 5.67 2.36
N ILE A 39 1.04 6.76 1.65
CA ILE A 39 1.42 6.92 0.23
C ILE A 39 2.95 6.95 0.08
N ILE A 40 3.64 7.71 0.93
CA ILE A 40 5.11 7.82 0.90
C ILE A 40 5.76 6.45 1.12
N PHE A 41 5.34 5.72 2.16
CA PHE A 41 5.89 4.39 2.46
C PHE A 41 5.62 3.40 1.32
N MET A 42 4.41 3.40 0.79
CA MET A 42 4.01 2.54 -0.33
C MET A 42 4.87 2.78 -1.58
N VAL A 43 5.10 4.04 -1.94
CA VAL A 43 5.93 4.40 -3.10
C VAL A 43 7.38 4.03 -2.85
N THR A 44 7.91 4.36 -1.66
CA THR A 44 9.31 4.08 -1.30
C THR A 44 9.57 2.57 -1.26
N ASP A 45 8.68 1.78 -0.66
CA ASP A 45 8.81 0.32 -0.64
C ASP A 45 8.77 -0.27 -2.07
N TYR A 46 7.87 0.20 -2.91
CA TYR A 46 7.83 -0.24 -4.31
C TYR A 46 9.13 0.07 -5.06
N VAL A 47 9.65 1.28 -4.91
CA VAL A 47 10.90 1.70 -5.56
C VAL A 47 12.10 0.88 -5.03
N THR A 48 12.22 0.70 -3.72
CA THR A 48 13.31 -0.08 -3.12
C THR A 48 13.22 -1.56 -3.48
N GLY A 49 12.03 -2.14 -3.52
CA GLY A 49 11.80 -3.51 -4.00
C GLY A 49 12.18 -3.69 -5.47
N LEU A 50 11.92 -2.68 -6.32
CA LEU A 50 12.36 -2.68 -7.70
C LEU A 50 13.90 -2.60 -7.82
N MET A 51 14.55 -1.80 -6.96
CA MET A 51 16.02 -1.72 -6.88
C MET A 51 16.62 -3.09 -6.51
N CYS A 52 16.05 -3.79 -5.52
CA CYS A 52 16.46 -5.15 -5.16
C CYS A 52 16.33 -6.11 -6.36
N ALA A 53 15.20 -6.10 -7.06
CA ALA A 53 14.97 -6.94 -8.23
C ALA A 53 15.96 -6.65 -9.38
N ILE A 54 16.41 -5.41 -9.54
CA ILE A 54 17.45 -5.04 -10.50
C ILE A 54 18.81 -5.62 -10.09
N VAL A 55 19.19 -5.48 -8.81
CA VAL A 55 20.45 -6.00 -8.27
C VAL A 55 20.51 -7.53 -8.43
N ASP A 56 19.42 -8.21 -8.14
CA ASP A 56 19.30 -9.68 -8.26
C ASP A 56 19.15 -10.17 -9.71
N LYS A 57 19.06 -9.27 -10.68
CA LYS A 57 18.79 -9.59 -12.10
C LYS A 57 17.47 -10.37 -12.29
N GLN A 58 16.51 -10.19 -11.40
CA GLN A 58 15.19 -10.82 -11.42
C GLN A 58 14.09 -9.86 -11.85
N LEU A 59 14.46 -8.68 -12.38
CA LEU A 59 13.49 -7.70 -12.83
C LEU A 59 12.67 -8.26 -13.98
N SER A 60 11.37 -8.36 -13.76
CA SER A 60 10.41 -8.75 -14.78
C SER A 60 9.11 -7.97 -14.65
N SER A 61 8.40 -7.77 -15.75
CA SER A 61 7.08 -7.12 -15.75
C SER A 61 6.11 -7.82 -14.78
N ARG A 62 6.20 -9.17 -14.67
CA ARG A 62 5.37 -9.95 -13.76
C ARG A 62 5.60 -9.58 -12.29
N VAL A 63 6.86 -9.40 -11.89
CA VAL A 63 7.23 -9.00 -10.52
C VAL A 63 6.72 -7.60 -10.22
N GLY A 64 6.94 -6.64 -11.11
CA GLY A 64 6.46 -5.27 -10.95
C GLY A 64 4.94 -5.19 -10.87
N PHE A 65 4.21 -5.85 -11.77
CA PHE A 65 2.75 -5.85 -11.75
C PHE A 65 2.17 -6.51 -10.50
N LYS A 66 2.72 -7.63 -10.02
CA LYS A 66 2.26 -8.27 -8.78
C LYS A 66 2.38 -7.33 -7.59
N GLY A 67 3.49 -6.60 -7.46
CA GLY A 67 3.67 -5.59 -6.42
C GLY A 67 2.65 -4.46 -6.53
N LEU A 68 2.41 -3.95 -7.73
CA LEU A 68 1.44 -2.89 -7.98
C LEU A 68 0.00 -3.32 -7.63
N PHE A 69 -0.42 -4.53 -8.04
CA PHE A 69 -1.75 -5.05 -7.71
C PHE A 69 -1.96 -5.20 -6.20
N LYS A 70 -0.96 -5.70 -5.46
CA LYS A 70 -1.02 -5.75 -3.98
C LYS A 70 -1.29 -4.35 -3.40
N LYS A 71 -0.57 -3.34 -3.86
CA LYS A 71 -0.70 -1.95 -3.39
C LYS A 71 -2.05 -1.34 -3.75
N MET A 72 -2.57 -1.61 -4.95
CA MET A 72 -3.92 -1.20 -5.34
C MET A 72 -4.99 -1.83 -4.44
N LEU A 73 -4.86 -3.12 -4.12
CA LEU A 73 -5.79 -3.80 -3.22
C LEU A 73 -5.81 -3.17 -1.83
N ILE A 74 -4.64 -2.79 -1.30
CA ILE A 74 -4.56 -2.13 0.01
C ILE A 74 -5.24 -0.76 -0.01
N VAL A 75 -5.09 0.01 -1.08
CA VAL A 75 -5.80 1.30 -1.25
C VAL A 75 -7.32 1.07 -1.24
N ILE A 76 -7.80 0.03 -1.91
CA ILE A 76 -9.23 -0.35 -1.89
C ILE A 76 -9.68 -0.70 -0.47
N LEU A 77 -8.88 -1.47 0.28
CA LEU A 77 -9.20 -1.84 1.66
C LEU A 77 -9.29 -0.62 2.60
N VAL A 78 -8.42 0.38 2.42
CA VAL A 78 -8.51 1.65 3.16
C VAL A 78 -9.83 2.36 2.84
N GLY A 79 -10.21 2.43 1.57
CA GLY A 79 -11.48 3.04 1.17
C GLY A 79 -12.69 2.28 1.72
N ILE A 80 -12.68 0.95 1.70
CA ILE A 80 -13.74 0.14 2.31
C ILE A 80 -13.83 0.41 3.81
N ALA A 81 -12.69 0.45 4.52
CA ALA A 81 -12.66 0.75 5.94
C ALA A 81 -13.23 2.13 6.24
N HIS A 82 -12.92 3.15 5.44
CA HIS A 82 -13.53 4.48 5.56
C HIS A 82 -15.05 4.46 5.35
N ILE A 83 -15.55 3.76 4.35
CA ILE A 83 -16.99 3.64 4.10
C ILE A 83 -17.69 2.92 5.26
N VAL A 84 -17.06 1.89 5.83
CA VAL A 84 -17.61 1.20 7.02
C VAL A 84 -17.61 2.13 8.23
N ASP A 85 -16.55 2.89 8.48
CA ASP A 85 -16.52 3.89 9.57
C ASP A 85 -17.65 4.90 9.41
N MET A 86 -17.88 5.42 8.21
CA MET A 86 -18.91 6.44 7.97
C MET A 86 -20.34 5.92 8.07
N HIS A 87 -20.62 4.72 7.57
CA HIS A 87 -21.99 4.25 7.36
C HIS A 87 -22.43 3.16 8.36
N VAL A 88 -21.48 2.45 8.99
CA VAL A 88 -21.77 1.34 9.90
C VAL A 88 -21.41 1.70 11.34
N VAL A 89 -20.20 2.18 11.56
CA VAL A 89 -19.71 2.52 12.89
C VAL A 89 -20.24 3.89 13.35
N GLY A 90 -20.37 4.83 12.41
CA GLY A 90 -21.02 6.14 12.65
C GLY A 90 -20.23 7.14 13.48
N THR A 91 -19.06 6.78 14.01
CA THR A 91 -18.22 7.66 14.85
C THR A 91 -16.74 7.45 14.57
N GLY A 92 -16.10 8.47 14.02
CA GLY A 92 -14.64 8.50 13.89
C GLY A 92 -14.09 7.73 12.68
N GLU A 93 -12.76 7.63 12.62
CA GLU A 93 -12.02 6.97 11.57
C GLU A 93 -11.19 5.79 12.14
N ALA A 94 -11.75 5.05 13.06
CA ALA A 94 -11.03 4.04 13.84
C ALA A 94 -10.58 2.86 12.96
N LEU A 95 -11.49 2.32 12.13
CA LEU A 95 -11.21 1.19 11.26
C LEU A 95 -10.26 1.61 10.12
N ARG A 96 -10.51 2.77 9.50
CA ARG A 96 -9.62 3.35 8.48
C ARG A 96 -8.21 3.52 9.02
N SER A 97 -8.08 4.13 10.20
CA SER A 97 -6.78 4.35 10.84
C SER A 97 -6.08 3.04 11.19
N ALA A 98 -6.80 2.05 11.72
CA ALA A 98 -6.26 0.73 12.02
C ALA A 98 -5.72 0.04 10.77
N VAL A 99 -6.48 0.05 9.67
CA VAL A 99 -6.06 -0.53 8.39
C VAL A 99 -4.81 0.19 7.84
N ILE A 100 -4.80 1.52 7.87
CA ILE A 100 -3.63 2.28 7.41
C ILE A 100 -2.40 1.96 8.28
N CYS A 101 -2.52 1.97 9.61
CA CYS A 101 -1.40 1.67 10.51
C CYS A 101 -0.87 0.25 10.33
N PHE A 102 -1.75 -0.74 10.14
CA PHE A 102 -1.35 -2.12 9.87
C PHE A 102 -0.48 -2.21 8.61
N TYR A 103 -0.96 -1.69 7.50
CA TYR A 103 -0.20 -1.74 6.25
C TYR A 103 1.02 -0.82 6.24
N LEU A 104 0.99 0.32 6.94
CA LEU A 104 2.15 1.19 7.13
C LEU A 104 3.28 0.46 7.87
N SER A 105 2.94 -0.33 8.89
CA SER A 105 3.91 -1.17 9.61
C SER A 105 4.52 -2.23 8.70
N ASN A 106 3.71 -2.90 7.88
CA ASN A 106 4.20 -3.89 6.92
C ASN A 106 5.13 -3.27 5.86
N GLU A 107 4.78 -2.10 5.33
CA GLU A 107 5.65 -1.39 4.39
C GLU A 107 6.96 -0.94 5.07
N GLY A 108 6.90 -0.55 6.35
CA GLY A 108 8.10 -0.21 7.13
C GLY A 108 9.04 -1.40 7.29
N VAL A 109 8.51 -2.60 7.58
CA VAL A 109 9.28 -3.84 7.65
C VAL A 109 9.91 -4.14 6.29
N SER A 110 9.12 -4.11 5.22
CA SER A 110 9.59 -4.36 3.86
C SER A 110 10.70 -3.39 3.43
N LEU A 111 10.59 -2.09 3.78
CA LEU A 111 11.63 -1.11 3.55
C LEU A 111 12.95 -1.46 4.23
N LEU A 112 12.90 -1.95 5.48
CA LEU A 112 14.08 -2.38 6.21
C LEU A 112 14.70 -3.64 5.60
N GLU A 113 13.89 -4.59 5.16
CA GLU A 113 14.34 -5.77 4.43
C GLU A 113 15.03 -5.39 3.12
N ASN A 114 14.41 -4.52 2.32
CA ASN A 114 15.00 -4.01 1.09
C ASN A 114 16.32 -3.27 1.34
N ALA A 115 16.37 -2.44 2.40
CA ALA A 115 17.58 -1.72 2.79
C ALA A 115 18.70 -2.69 3.20
N ALA A 116 18.40 -3.73 3.98
CA ALA A 116 19.33 -4.78 4.34
C ALA A 116 19.86 -5.53 3.11
N HIS A 117 18.96 -5.87 2.20
CA HIS A 117 19.29 -6.55 0.95
C HIS A 117 20.24 -5.73 0.07
N LEU A 118 20.04 -4.42 0.03
CA LEU A 118 20.92 -3.48 -0.68
C LEU A 118 22.24 -3.17 0.05
N GLY A 119 22.51 -3.83 1.18
CA GLY A 119 23.77 -3.73 1.92
C GLY A 119 23.86 -2.58 2.93
N LEU A 120 22.73 -1.93 3.24
CA LEU A 120 22.72 -0.93 4.32
C LEU A 120 22.88 -1.60 5.69
N PRO A 121 23.71 -1.05 6.61
CA PRO A 121 23.87 -1.60 7.95
C PRO A 121 22.58 -1.42 8.75
N ILE A 122 21.96 -2.55 9.14
CA ILE A 122 20.79 -2.56 10.00
C ILE A 122 21.19 -3.06 11.38
N PRO A 123 20.76 -2.37 12.48
CA PRO A 123 21.03 -2.82 13.83
C PRO A 123 20.56 -4.27 14.07
N GLU A 124 21.37 -5.07 14.78
CA GLU A 124 21.08 -6.50 15.02
C GLU A 124 19.71 -6.74 15.71
N LYS A 125 19.30 -5.84 16.61
CA LYS A 125 17.98 -5.90 17.24
C LYS A 125 16.85 -5.81 16.23
N LEU A 126 17.02 -4.99 15.19
CA LEU A 126 16.03 -4.80 14.14
C LEU A 126 15.98 -6.02 13.21
N LYS A 127 17.14 -6.61 12.87
CA LYS A 127 17.23 -7.87 12.13
C LYS A 127 16.53 -9.01 12.87
N ALA A 128 16.69 -9.12 14.18
CA ALA A 128 16.03 -10.13 14.99
C ALA A 128 14.49 -9.99 14.97
N ILE A 129 13.98 -8.76 15.03
CA ILE A 129 12.54 -8.48 14.92
C ILE A 129 12.02 -8.85 13.53
N LEU A 130 12.73 -8.48 12.47
CA LEU A 130 12.37 -8.83 11.09
C LEU A 130 12.32 -10.34 10.87
N ALA A 131 13.32 -11.07 11.37
CA ALA A 131 13.36 -12.54 11.30
C ALA A 131 12.18 -13.20 12.04
N GLN A 132 11.79 -12.67 13.20
CA GLN A 132 10.61 -13.16 13.93
C GLN A 132 9.31 -12.93 13.20
N LEU A 133 9.16 -11.78 12.53
CA LEU A 133 7.99 -11.46 11.74
C LEU A 133 7.90 -12.36 10.49
N HIS A 134 9.01 -12.57 9.81
CA HIS A 134 9.08 -13.45 8.62
C HIS A 134 8.72 -14.91 8.96
N ASN A 135 9.29 -15.44 10.04
CA ASN A 135 8.98 -16.81 10.49
C ASN A 135 7.53 -17.00 10.96
N ARG A 136 6.86 -15.92 11.39
CA ARG A 136 5.43 -15.96 11.75
C ARG A 136 4.51 -16.06 10.54
N GLU A 137 4.90 -15.48 9.40
CA GLU A 137 4.14 -15.57 8.15
C GLU A 137 4.29 -16.96 7.48
N GLU A 138 5.41 -17.66 7.71
CA GLU A 138 5.67 -19.01 7.19
C GLU A 138 5.15 -20.13 8.09
N ALA A 139 4.69 -19.84 9.32
CA ALA A 139 4.09 -20.84 10.19
C ALA A 139 2.85 -21.44 9.51
N PRO A 140 2.77 -22.77 9.34
CA PRO A 140 1.63 -23.40 8.68
C PRO A 140 0.36 -23.02 9.44
N LYS A 141 -0.66 -22.56 8.71
CA LYS A 141 -2.01 -22.43 9.26
C LYS A 141 -2.37 -23.79 9.84
N VAL A 142 -2.52 -23.84 11.16
CA VAL A 142 -3.04 -25.03 11.83
C VAL A 142 -4.37 -25.34 11.14
N GLU A 143 -4.43 -26.47 10.47
CA GLU A 143 -5.68 -27.01 9.92
C GLU A 143 -6.62 -27.23 11.12
N GLU A 144 -7.58 -26.34 11.26
CA GLU A 144 -8.71 -26.48 12.16
C GLU A 144 -9.70 -27.44 11.47
N GLY A 145 -9.40 -28.72 11.56
CA GLY A 145 -10.16 -29.73 10.89
C GLY A 145 -9.85 -31.12 11.44
N ALA A 146 -10.38 -31.45 12.61
CA ALA A 146 -10.79 -32.79 12.99
C ALA A 146 -11.43 -32.75 14.40
N VAL A 147 -12.69 -32.41 14.46
CA VAL A 147 -13.54 -32.90 15.55
C VAL A 147 -14.41 -33.98 14.92
N ASP A 148 -13.84 -35.21 14.89
CA ASP A 148 -14.60 -36.43 14.79
C ASP A 148 -15.15 -36.73 16.17
N GLY A 149 -16.45 -37.08 16.22
CA GLY A 149 -17.11 -37.59 17.37
C GLY A 149 -18.62 -37.53 17.25
#